data_38480fb1aa7c3c1f08d10579a38ad36d
#
_entry.id   38480fb1aa7c3c1f08d10579a38ad36d
#
_cell.length_a   1.000
_cell.length_b   1.000
_cell.length_c   1.000
_cell.angle_alpha   90.00
_cell.angle_beta   90.00
_cell.angle_gamma   90.00
#
_symmetry.space_group_name_H-M   'P 1'
#
loop_
_entity.id
_entity.type
_entity.pdbx_description
1 polymer ?
#
loop_
_entity_poly.entity_id
_entity_poly.type
_entity_poly.pdbx_seq_one_letter_code
_entity_poly.pdbx_strand_id
1 'polypeptide(L)'
;MRTISQFIGFFLFQNLRISGEMNFFQIALANLRKAKQMNLIIATIKPFKLEDVREALTGLGVKGMMVTEIKGFGSQSGHTEIYRGAEYAVNFVPKIKLEIVVEQSMTDQVVETIKSSAHTGKIGDGKIFVLDVQQTIRVRTGETGADAI
;
A
#
# COMPACT_ATOMS: atom_id res chain seq x y z
N MET A 1 23.83 -39.83 16.68
CA MET A 1 22.38 -40.05 16.51
C MET A 1 21.80 -38.81 15.80
N ARG A 2 21.49 -38.91 14.53
CA ARG A 2 20.84 -37.79 13.79
C ARG A 2 19.35 -37.83 14.07
N THR A 3 18.79 -36.74 14.51
CA THR A 3 17.41 -36.61 14.98
C THR A 3 16.42 -36.87 13.84
N ILE A 4 15.32 -37.53 14.11
CA ILE A 4 14.23 -37.88 13.18
C ILE A 4 13.74 -36.69 12.34
N SER A 5 13.84 -35.46 12.86
CA SER A 5 13.48 -34.23 12.17
C SER A 5 14.34 -33.93 10.92
N GLN A 6 15.62 -34.37 10.91
CA GLN A 6 16.51 -34.19 9.74
C GLN A 6 16.20 -35.21 8.62
N PHE A 7 15.68 -36.38 8.96
CA PHE A 7 15.30 -37.40 7.98
C PHE A 7 13.98 -37.08 7.29
N ILE A 8 13.04 -36.49 8.01
CA ILE A 8 11.75 -36.06 7.43
C ILE A 8 11.96 -34.89 6.46
N GLY A 9 12.86 -33.95 6.79
CA GLY A 9 13.21 -32.83 5.89
C GLY A 9 13.86 -33.28 4.60
N PHE A 10 14.75 -34.28 4.67
CA PHE A 10 15.46 -34.78 3.47
C PHE A 10 14.58 -35.64 2.55
N PHE A 11 13.67 -36.45 3.12
CA PHE A 11 12.73 -37.27 2.36
C PHE A 11 11.64 -36.44 1.67
N LEU A 12 11.20 -35.36 2.30
CA LEU A 12 10.27 -34.40 1.70
C LEU A 12 10.91 -33.61 0.54
N PHE A 13 12.23 -33.37 0.59
CA PHE A 13 12.93 -32.61 -0.47
C PHE A 13 13.16 -33.44 -1.76
N GLN A 14 13.29 -34.77 -1.64
CA GLN A 14 13.53 -35.64 -2.81
C GLN A 14 12.25 -35.99 -3.60
N ASN A 15 11.07 -35.99 -2.94
CA ASN A 15 9.80 -36.24 -3.64
C ASN A 15 9.20 -35.00 -4.32
N LEU A 16 9.84 -33.83 -4.21
CA LEU A 16 9.38 -32.54 -4.74
C LEU A 16 9.78 -32.27 -6.19
N ARG A 17 10.42 -33.25 -6.88
CA ARG A 17 10.99 -33.01 -8.22
C ARG A 17 10.27 -33.71 -9.37
N ILE A 18 9.06 -34.20 -9.18
CA ILE A 18 8.32 -34.90 -10.24
C ILE A 18 6.94 -34.27 -10.39
N SER A 19 6.79 -33.56 -11.47
CA SER A 19 5.66 -32.93 -12.15
C SER A 19 5.54 -31.41 -11.91
N GLY A 20 5.37 -30.69 -13.02
CA GLY A 20 5.31 -29.21 -13.07
C GLY A 20 4.08 -28.58 -12.39
N GLU A 21 3.41 -29.30 -11.49
CA GLU A 21 2.33 -28.80 -10.65
C GLU A 21 2.87 -28.50 -9.25
N MET A 22 2.65 -27.27 -8.77
CA MET A 22 2.94 -26.91 -7.39
C MET A 22 2.13 -27.80 -6.44
N ASN A 23 2.80 -28.57 -5.58
CA ASN A 23 2.09 -29.42 -4.64
C ASN A 23 1.42 -28.57 -3.54
N PHE A 24 0.44 -29.16 -2.84
CA PHE A 24 -0.35 -28.51 -1.78
C PHE A 24 0.53 -27.80 -0.74
N PHE A 25 1.70 -28.36 -0.39
CA PHE A 25 2.62 -27.78 0.58
C PHE A 25 3.32 -26.52 0.06
N GLN A 26 3.68 -26.46 -1.22
CA GLN A 26 4.24 -25.26 -1.85
C GLN A 26 3.20 -24.15 -1.96
N ILE A 27 1.96 -24.52 -2.29
CA ILE A 27 0.83 -23.59 -2.33
C ILE A 27 0.55 -23.05 -0.91
N ALA A 28 0.55 -23.90 0.11
CA ALA A 28 0.35 -23.50 1.49
C ALA A 28 1.48 -22.59 2.00
N LEU A 29 2.75 -22.89 1.69
CA LEU A 29 3.90 -22.02 2.00
C LEU A 29 3.85 -20.68 1.27
N ALA A 30 3.46 -20.69 0.00
CA ALA A 30 3.30 -19.46 -0.77
C ALA A 30 2.17 -18.59 -0.18
N ASN A 31 1.06 -19.20 0.22
CA ASN A 31 -0.04 -18.50 0.88
C ASN A 31 0.34 -17.97 2.27
N LEU A 32 1.10 -18.73 3.06
CA LEU A 32 1.64 -18.29 4.35
C LEU A 32 2.65 -17.14 4.20
N ARG A 33 3.49 -17.15 3.16
CA ARG A 33 4.39 -16.05 2.84
C ARG A 33 3.61 -14.82 2.40
N LYS A 34 2.58 -15.00 1.58
CA LYS A 34 1.68 -13.96 1.10
C LYS A 34 0.91 -13.31 2.26
N ALA A 35 0.44 -14.11 3.23
CA ALA A 35 -0.28 -13.62 4.42
C ALA A 35 0.59 -12.80 5.39
N LYS A 36 1.93 -12.88 5.29
CA LYS A 36 2.88 -12.07 6.09
C LYS A 36 3.48 -10.90 5.31
N GLN A 37 3.13 -10.76 4.05
CA GLN A 37 3.63 -9.68 3.21
C GLN A 37 2.88 -8.39 3.51
N MET A 38 3.61 -7.30 3.58
CA MET A 38 3.10 -5.96 3.84
C MET A 38 3.15 -5.14 2.55
N ASN A 39 2.17 -4.29 2.34
CA ASN A 39 2.14 -3.36 1.23
C ASN A 39 2.11 -1.92 1.71
N LEU A 40 2.87 -1.06 1.02
CA LEU A 40 2.79 0.38 1.13
C LEU A 40 1.85 0.89 0.03
N ILE A 41 0.77 1.52 0.45
CA ILE A 41 -0.17 2.20 -0.43
C ILE A 41 0.16 3.68 -0.39
N ILE A 42 0.53 4.24 -1.53
CA ILE A 42 0.72 5.68 -1.70
C ILE A 42 -0.47 6.19 -2.51
N ALA A 43 -1.25 7.10 -1.95
CA ALA A 43 -2.36 7.74 -2.65
C ALA A 43 -2.15 9.25 -2.72
N THR A 44 -2.34 9.82 -3.93
CA THR A 44 -2.39 11.27 -4.13
C THR A 44 -3.85 11.65 -4.34
N ILE A 45 -4.38 12.56 -3.54
CA ILE A 45 -5.79 12.95 -3.56
C ILE A 45 -5.95 14.48 -3.56
N LYS A 46 -7.17 14.95 -3.82
CA LYS A 46 -7.53 16.36 -3.65
C LYS A 46 -7.56 16.71 -2.16
N PRO A 47 -7.08 17.90 -1.73
CA PRO A 47 -7.00 18.26 -0.30
C PRO A 47 -8.33 18.13 0.44
N PHE A 48 -9.43 18.57 -0.14
CA PHE A 48 -10.74 18.54 0.49
C PHE A 48 -11.34 17.14 0.66
N LYS A 49 -10.69 16.09 0.10
CA LYS A 49 -11.07 14.69 0.23
C LYS A 49 -10.33 13.96 1.36
N LEU A 50 -9.43 14.65 2.06
CA LEU A 50 -8.63 14.03 3.10
C LEU A 50 -9.49 13.43 4.22
N GLU A 51 -10.47 14.18 4.73
CA GLU A 51 -11.30 13.73 5.84
C GLU A 51 -12.22 12.58 5.44
N ASP A 52 -12.83 12.63 4.25
CA ASP A 52 -13.67 11.53 3.73
C ASP A 52 -12.86 10.20 3.67
N VAL A 53 -11.62 10.29 3.18
CA VAL A 53 -10.72 9.12 3.07
C VAL A 53 -10.27 8.64 4.45
N ARG A 54 -9.91 9.57 5.36
CA ARG A 54 -9.48 9.24 6.72
C ARG A 54 -10.57 8.49 7.48
N GLU A 55 -11.81 9.00 7.45
CA GLU A 55 -12.95 8.37 8.13
C GLU A 55 -13.25 6.98 7.56
N ALA A 56 -13.27 6.84 6.24
CA ALA A 56 -13.51 5.56 5.58
C ALA A 56 -12.43 4.52 5.93
N LEU A 57 -11.16 4.91 5.95
CA LEU A 57 -10.05 4.01 6.31
C LEU A 57 -10.06 3.64 7.79
N THR A 58 -10.40 4.58 8.67
CA THR A 58 -10.56 4.30 10.11
C THR A 58 -11.70 3.31 10.35
N GLY A 59 -12.82 3.48 9.64
CA GLY A 59 -13.95 2.53 9.69
C GLY A 59 -13.59 1.13 9.20
N LEU A 60 -12.61 1.01 8.29
CA LEU A 60 -12.08 -0.26 7.81
C LEU A 60 -11.09 -0.91 8.80
N GLY A 61 -10.64 -0.20 9.84
CA GLY A 61 -9.69 -0.68 10.83
C GLY A 61 -8.23 -0.34 10.53
N VAL A 62 -7.95 0.56 9.58
CA VAL A 62 -6.60 1.09 9.36
C VAL A 62 -6.20 1.94 10.58
N LYS A 63 -5.13 1.53 11.26
CA LYS A 63 -4.70 2.14 12.54
C LYS A 63 -3.81 3.37 12.37
N GLY A 64 -3.17 3.52 11.22
CA GLY A 64 -2.24 4.62 11.00
C GLY A 64 -2.05 4.95 9.53
N MET A 65 -1.86 6.24 9.25
CA MET A 65 -1.49 6.76 7.95
C MET A 65 -0.59 7.98 8.13
N MET A 66 0.30 8.19 7.18
CA MET A 66 1.09 9.41 7.08
C MET A 66 0.47 10.33 6.04
N VAL A 67 0.43 11.62 6.34
CA VAL A 67 -0.17 12.65 5.47
C VAL A 67 0.87 13.71 5.17
N THR A 68 1.06 14.02 3.88
CA THR A 68 1.98 15.07 3.43
C THR A 68 1.28 15.97 2.44
N GLU A 69 1.34 17.27 2.65
CA GLU A 69 0.95 18.25 1.63
C GLU A 69 1.99 18.30 0.52
N ILE A 70 1.54 18.15 -0.70
CA ILE A 70 2.40 18.15 -1.89
C ILE A 70 1.85 19.09 -2.95
N LYS A 71 2.67 19.39 -3.94
CA LYS A 71 2.27 20.05 -5.18
C LYS A 71 2.37 19.06 -6.33
N GLY A 72 1.29 18.89 -7.08
CA GLY A 72 1.21 18.01 -8.24
C GLY A 72 1.21 18.78 -9.55
N PHE A 73 1.91 18.25 -10.54
CA PHE A 73 1.83 18.67 -11.93
C PHE A 73 1.22 17.54 -12.76
N GLY A 74 0.31 17.87 -13.69
CA GLY A 74 -0.31 16.86 -14.54
C GLY A 74 -1.42 17.46 -15.43
N SER A 75 -2.33 16.58 -15.89
CA SER A 75 -3.42 16.93 -16.81
C SER A 75 -4.41 17.96 -16.25
N GLN A 76 -4.35 18.25 -14.96
CA GLN A 76 -5.05 19.38 -14.36
C GLN A 76 -4.23 20.63 -14.70
N SER A 77 -4.54 21.28 -15.84
CA SER A 77 -3.89 22.52 -16.27
C SER A 77 -3.95 23.55 -15.15
N GLY A 78 -2.81 24.18 -14.88
CA GLY A 78 -2.75 25.31 -13.97
C GLY A 78 -3.71 26.41 -14.45
N HIS A 79 -4.20 27.20 -13.53
CA HIS A 79 -4.89 28.44 -13.84
C HIS A 79 -3.85 29.57 -13.92
N THR A 80 -4.17 30.58 -14.70
CA THR A 80 -3.35 31.78 -14.76
C THR A 80 -3.71 32.67 -13.56
N GLU A 81 -2.71 33.00 -12.74
CA GLU A 81 -2.86 34.00 -11.69
C GLU A 81 -2.28 35.32 -12.18
N ILE A 82 -2.98 36.43 -11.91
CA ILE A 82 -2.51 37.78 -12.20
C ILE A 82 -1.95 38.37 -10.90
N TYR A 83 -0.65 38.60 -10.87
CA TYR A 83 0.00 39.30 -9.77
C TYR A 83 0.71 40.55 -10.29
N ARG A 84 0.33 41.71 -9.78
CA ARG A 84 0.88 43.01 -10.18
C ARG A 84 0.84 43.27 -11.69
N GLY A 85 -0.23 42.79 -12.37
CA GLY A 85 -0.42 42.98 -13.82
C GLY A 85 0.38 42.02 -14.70
N ALA A 86 1.11 41.07 -14.14
CA ALA A 86 1.78 40.00 -14.89
C ALA A 86 1.02 38.68 -14.71
N GLU A 87 0.83 37.97 -15.81
CA GLU A 87 0.20 36.64 -15.83
C GLU A 87 1.26 35.59 -15.48
N TYR A 88 1.00 34.79 -14.44
CA TYR A 88 1.82 33.64 -14.08
C TYR A 88 1.02 32.35 -14.29
N ALA A 89 1.53 31.45 -15.12
CA ALA A 89 0.97 30.10 -15.25
C ALA A 89 1.29 29.28 -13.97
N VAL A 90 0.28 29.00 -13.16
CA VAL A 90 0.42 28.11 -12.01
C VAL A 90 0.33 26.68 -12.52
N ASN A 91 1.49 26.07 -12.76
CA ASN A 91 1.58 24.70 -13.29
C ASN A 91 1.42 23.63 -12.21
N PHE A 92 1.52 24.00 -10.93
CA PHE A 92 1.42 23.09 -9.80
C PHE A 92 0.17 23.35 -8.98
N VAL A 93 -0.58 22.28 -8.67
CA VAL A 93 -1.79 22.33 -7.83
C VAL A 93 -1.57 21.63 -6.51
N PRO A 94 -2.17 22.14 -5.41
CA PRO A 94 -2.10 21.47 -4.11
C PRO A 94 -2.70 20.06 -4.17
N LYS A 95 -2.05 19.11 -3.54
CA LYS A 95 -2.48 17.72 -3.35
C LYS A 95 -2.10 17.24 -1.95
N ILE A 96 -2.75 16.16 -1.54
CA ILE A 96 -2.35 15.40 -0.35
C ILE A 96 -1.77 14.07 -0.82
N LYS A 97 -0.63 13.70 -0.27
CA LYS A 97 -0.07 12.36 -0.35
C LYS A 97 -0.37 11.61 0.94
N LEU A 98 -1.01 10.46 0.81
CA LEU A 98 -1.22 9.50 1.88
C LEU A 98 -0.22 8.36 1.71
N GLU A 99 0.35 7.88 2.81
CA GLU A 99 1.20 6.70 2.86
C GLU A 99 0.68 5.78 3.96
N ILE A 100 0.27 4.57 3.58
CA ILE A 100 -0.43 3.62 4.45
C ILE A 100 0.22 2.27 4.28
N VAL A 101 0.68 1.66 5.38
CA VAL A 101 1.19 0.28 5.37
C VAL A 101 0.12 -0.64 5.93
N VAL A 102 -0.20 -1.69 5.18
CA VAL A 102 -1.20 -2.70 5.56
C VAL A 102 -0.71 -4.10 5.19
N GLU A 103 -1.33 -5.11 5.81
CA GLU A 103 -1.15 -6.49 5.36
C GLU A 103 -1.68 -6.66 3.93
N GLN A 104 -1.02 -7.52 3.16
CA GLN A 104 -1.42 -7.79 1.78
C GLN A 104 -2.89 -8.23 1.65
N SER A 105 -3.40 -8.93 2.65
CA SER A 105 -4.81 -9.37 2.71
C SER A 105 -5.81 -8.20 2.71
N MET A 106 -5.41 -7.02 3.21
CA MET A 106 -6.25 -5.81 3.29
C MET A 106 -6.06 -4.87 2.10
N THR A 107 -5.02 -5.08 1.27
CA THR A 107 -4.61 -4.12 0.24
C THR A 107 -5.73 -3.75 -0.71
N ASP A 108 -6.42 -4.73 -1.30
CA ASP A 108 -7.46 -4.49 -2.30
C ASP A 108 -8.64 -3.71 -1.69
N GLN A 109 -9.00 -4.04 -0.46
CA GLN A 109 -10.10 -3.37 0.26
C GLN A 109 -9.74 -1.92 0.60
N VAL A 110 -8.50 -1.66 1.04
CA VAL A 110 -8.00 -0.30 1.32
C VAL A 110 -7.93 0.52 0.03
N VAL A 111 -7.42 -0.04 -1.06
CA VAL A 111 -7.35 0.63 -2.37
C VAL A 111 -8.75 1.02 -2.86
N GLU A 112 -9.73 0.10 -2.79
CA GLU A 112 -11.10 0.40 -3.23
C GLU A 112 -11.78 1.43 -2.33
N THR A 113 -11.51 1.39 -1.01
CA THR A 113 -12.00 2.40 -0.05
C THR A 113 -11.45 3.79 -0.37
N ILE A 114 -10.15 3.92 -0.62
CA ILE A 114 -9.55 5.21 -1.01
C ILE A 114 -10.15 5.69 -2.34
N LYS A 115 -10.24 4.80 -3.32
CA LYS A 115 -10.77 5.12 -4.65
C LYS A 115 -12.21 5.63 -4.57
N SER A 116 -13.08 4.96 -3.82
CA SER A 116 -14.49 5.36 -3.69
C SER A 116 -14.66 6.67 -2.92
N SER A 117 -13.96 6.85 -1.79
CA SER A 117 -14.08 8.05 -0.95
C SER A 117 -13.41 9.29 -1.57
N ALA A 118 -12.29 9.11 -2.30
CA ALA A 118 -11.60 10.21 -2.96
C ALA A 118 -12.22 10.61 -4.31
N HIS A 119 -13.08 9.78 -4.89
CA HIS A 119 -13.64 9.99 -6.23
C HIS A 119 -14.51 11.24 -6.32
N THR A 120 -14.27 12.07 -7.33
CA THR A 120 -15.13 13.24 -7.69
C THR A 120 -15.61 13.18 -9.15
N GLY A 121 -15.06 12.29 -9.97
CA GLY A 121 -15.31 12.20 -11.41
C GLY A 121 -14.68 13.33 -12.23
N LYS A 122 -13.87 14.17 -11.61
CA LYS A 122 -13.21 15.31 -12.27
C LYS A 122 -11.72 15.05 -12.43
N ILE A 123 -11.12 15.65 -13.45
CA ILE A 123 -9.67 15.64 -13.65
C ILE A 123 -8.98 16.05 -12.34
N GLY A 124 -7.91 15.35 -12.02
CA GLY A 124 -7.11 15.61 -10.81
C GLY A 124 -7.54 14.86 -9.57
N ASP A 125 -8.40 13.84 -9.64
CA ASP A 125 -8.75 12.97 -8.50
C ASP A 125 -7.53 12.26 -7.89
N GLY A 126 -6.48 12.07 -8.69
CA GLY A 126 -5.21 11.55 -8.20
C GLY A 126 -4.88 10.15 -8.71
N LYS A 127 -3.98 9.47 -7.99
CA LYS A 127 -3.49 8.12 -8.31
C LYS A 127 -3.19 7.36 -7.04
N ILE A 128 -3.26 6.04 -7.13
CA ILE A 128 -2.88 5.12 -6.06
C ILE A 128 -1.77 4.23 -6.59
N PHE A 129 -0.73 4.03 -5.79
CA PHE A 129 0.38 3.13 -6.06
C PHE A 129 0.46 2.12 -4.93
N VAL A 130 0.72 0.87 -5.26
CA VAL A 130 0.90 -0.21 -4.30
C VAL A 130 2.31 -0.78 -4.50
N LEU A 131 3.08 -0.85 -3.42
CA LEU A 131 4.44 -1.34 -3.41
C LEU A 131 4.62 -2.40 -2.33
N ASP A 132 5.42 -3.41 -2.61
CA ASP A 132 5.79 -4.40 -1.62
C ASP A 132 6.72 -3.79 -0.57
N VAL A 133 6.44 -4.05 0.70
CA VAL A 133 7.29 -3.66 1.83
C VAL A 133 8.10 -4.87 2.26
N GLN A 134 9.43 -4.78 2.15
CA GLN A 134 10.31 -5.87 2.53
C GLN A 134 10.36 -6.07 4.04
N GLN A 135 10.31 -4.99 4.80
CA GLN A 135 10.41 -5.04 6.26
C GLN A 135 9.69 -3.85 6.89
N THR A 136 8.99 -4.11 7.99
CA THR A 136 8.38 -3.10 8.87
C THR A 136 8.91 -3.31 10.28
N ILE A 137 9.34 -2.25 10.94
CA ILE A 137 9.88 -2.31 12.30
C ILE A 137 9.25 -1.17 13.12
N ARG A 138 8.66 -1.48 14.26
CA ARG A 138 8.20 -0.48 15.22
C ARG A 138 9.38 0.03 16.05
N VAL A 139 9.72 1.30 15.90
CA VAL A 139 10.92 1.90 16.55
C VAL A 139 10.92 1.71 18.07
N ARG A 140 9.75 1.89 18.73
CA ARG A 140 9.64 1.84 20.18
C ARG A 140 9.88 0.45 20.78
N THR A 141 9.44 -0.62 20.11
CA THR A 141 9.37 -1.97 20.68
C THR A 141 10.24 -2.99 19.91
N GLY A 142 10.69 -2.65 18.69
CA GLY A 142 11.42 -3.56 17.83
C GLY A 142 10.57 -4.65 17.16
N GLU A 143 9.25 -4.65 17.34
CA GLU A 143 8.34 -5.57 16.67
C GLU A 143 8.45 -5.43 15.15
N THR A 144 8.23 -6.52 14.42
CA THR A 144 8.43 -6.57 12.98
C THR A 144 7.20 -7.11 12.24
N GLY A 145 7.08 -6.79 10.94
CA GLY A 145 5.98 -7.25 10.10
C GLY A 145 4.62 -6.73 10.56
N ALA A 146 3.59 -7.59 10.57
CA ALA A 146 2.23 -7.23 10.95
C ALA A 146 2.11 -6.74 12.41
N ASP A 147 2.94 -7.23 13.31
CA ASP A 147 2.95 -6.80 14.71
C ASP A 147 3.48 -5.36 14.88
N ALA A 148 4.14 -4.82 13.84
CA ALA A 148 4.70 -3.47 13.86
C ALA A 148 3.69 -2.37 13.43
N ILE A 149 2.50 -2.72 12.95
CA ILE A 149 1.47 -1.77 12.47
C ILE A 149 0.19 -1.81 13.27
#